data_354eb84563358f000a01005bec4f6fdd
#
_entry.id   354eb84563358f000a01005bec4f6fdd
#
_cell.length_a   1.000
_cell.length_b   1.000
_cell.length_c   1.000
_cell.angle_alpha   90.00
_cell.angle_beta   90.00
_cell.angle_gamma   90.00
#
_symmetry.space_group_name_H-M   'P 1'
#
loop_
_entity.id
_entity.type
_entity.pdbx_description
1 polymer ?
#
loop_
_entity_poly.entity_id
_entity_poly.type
_entity_poly.pdbx_seq_one_letter_code
_entity_poly.pdbx_strand_id
1 'polypeptide(L)'
;MTPAQAAVVLNENVVMHTPVLIKPIVGRALVSIAISISTQSRDDPGKYIFEGKIGARTTFLRWQGTVQGHNIESLELLTDDESGLLLERTIAYRPYPALKIFRYRLIALNAGRLPDDMWDYPKANET
;
A
#
# COMPACT_ATOMS: atom_id res chain seq x y z
N MET A 1 -8.75 2.34 -9.71
CA MET A 1 -7.46 2.70 -10.35
C MET A 1 -6.85 1.46 -10.97
N THR A 2 -6.44 1.53 -12.22
CA THR A 2 -5.74 0.45 -12.91
C THR A 2 -4.23 0.50 -12.61
N PRO A 3 -3.48 -0.61 -12.83
CA PRO A 3 -2.03 -0.54 -12.71
C PRO A 3 -1.39 0.51 -13.63
N ALA A 4 -1.89 0.68 -14.84
CA ALA A 4 -1.37 1.69 -15.77
C ALA A 4 -1.58 3.12 -15.23
N GLN A 5 -2.72 3.40 -14.60
CA GLN A 5 -2.97 4.70 -13.97
C GLN A 5 -2.05 4.94 -12.78
N ALA A 6 -1.82 3.92 -11.95
CA ALA A 6 -0.90 4.02 -10.82
C ALA A 6 0.55 4.24 -11.28
N ALA A 7 0.98 3.58 -12.34
CA ALA A 7 2.36 3.64 -12.82
C ALA A 7 2.81 5.05 -13.21
N VAL A 8 1.89 5.91 -13.65
CA VAL A 8 2.22 7.27 -14.14
C VAL A 8 2.95 8.12 -13.09
N VAL A 9 2.65 7.91 -11.80
CA VAL A 9 3.21 8.72 -10.70
C VAL A 9 4.40 8.05 -10.02
N LEU A 10 4.83 6.87 -10.49
CA LEU A 10 5.86 6.07 -9.83
C LEU A 10 7.21 6.14 -10.56
N ASN A 11 8.29 6.31 -9.78
CA ASN A 11 9.63 6.06 -10.28
C ASN A 11 9.76 4.57 -10.62
N GLU A 12 10.56 4.22 -11.64
CA GLU A 12 10.73 2.82 -12.05
C GLU A 12 11.33 1.93 -10.94
N ASN A 13 12.08 2.53 -10.01
CA ASN A 13 12.73 1.86 -8.89
C ASN A 13 11.96 2.03 -7.57
N VAL A 14 10.68 2.40 -7.63
CA VAL A 14 9.87 2.64 -6.44
C VAL A 14 9.84 1.42 -5.51
N VAL A 15 9.86 1.69 -4.20
CA VAL A 15 9.76 0.68 -3.14
C VAL A 15 8.58 1.01 -2.25
N MET A 16 7.74 0.02 -1.95
CA MET A 16 6.60 0.19 -1.05
C MET A 16 6.68 -0.80 0.11
N HIS A 17 6.52 -0.25 1.33
CA HIS A 17 6.45 -1.03 2.56
C HIS A 17 5.02 -0.97 3.08
N THR A 18 4.40 -2.13 3.23
CA THR A 18 3.02 -2.25 3.70
C THR A 18 2.90 -3.26 4.83
N PRO A 19 2.02 -3.04 5.82
CA PRO A 19 1.90 -3.96 6.95
C PRO A 19 1.25 -5.30 6.60
N VAL A 20 0.70 -5.44 5.39
CA VAL A 20 0.06 -6.70 4.96
C VAL A 20 1.03 -7.69 4.35
N LEU A 21 2.25 -7.26 4.06
CA LEU A 21 3.30 -8.10 3.46
C LEU A 21 4.55 -8.08 4.33
N ILE A 22 5.30 -9.18 4.34
CA ILE A 22 6.54 -9.30 5.11
C ILE A 22 7.76 -8.78 4.34
N LYS A 23 7.64 -8.59 3.02
CA LYS A 23 8.73 -8.10 2.18
C LYS A 23 8.32 -6.81 1.50
N PRO A 24 9.25 -5.87 1.26
CA PRO A 24 8.96 -4.69 0.46
C PRO A 24 8.59 -5.09 -0.97
N ILE A 25 7.71 -4.29 -1.56
CA ILE A 25 7.36 -4.43 -2.98
C ILE A 25 8.31 -3.54 -3.76
N VAL A 26 9.05 -4.10 -4.70
CA VAL A 26 10.10 -3.38 -5.44
C VAL A 26 9.75 -3.29 -6.91
N GLY A 27 9.85 -2.07 -7.45
CA GLY A 27 9.68 -1.79 -8.87
C GLY A 27 8.28 -1.35 -9.25
N ARG A 28 8.23 -0.54 -10.31
CA ARG A 28 6.98 0.09 -10.78
C ARG A 28 5.89 -0.93 -11.10
N ALA A 29 6.24 -2.03 -11.74
CA ALA A 29 5.25 -3.02 -12.17
C ALA A 29 4.50 -3.62 -10.98
N LEU A 30 5.21 -4.13 -9.97
CA LEU A 30 4.59 -4.75 -8.80
C LEU A 30 3.90 -3.72 -7.90
N VAL A 31 4.51 -2.56 -7.70
CA VAL A 31 3.90 -1.49 -6.88
C VAL A 31 2.61 -0.99 -7.52
N SER A 32 2.56 -0.89 -8.85
CA SER A 32 1.34 -0.50 -9.58
C SER A 32 0.20 -1.49 -9.34
N ILE A 33 0.50 -2.79 -9.36
CA ILE A 33 -0.46 -3.85 -9.06
C ILE A 33 -0.96 -3.72 -7.62
N ALA A 34 -0.05 -3.55 -6.68
CA ALA A 34 -0.39 -3.43 -5.26
C ALA A 34 -1.30 -2.22 -4.99
N ILE A 35 -1.01 -1.08 -5.57
CA ILE A 35 -1.86 0.12 -5.44
C ILE A 35 -3.24 -0.12 -6.03
N SER A 36 -3.31 -0.73 -7.21
CA SER A 36 -4.58 -1.03 -7.87
C SER A 36 -5.44 -1.96 -7.02
N ILE A 37 -4.87 -3.04 -6.51
CA ILE A 37 -5.58 -3.98 -5.62
C ILE A 37 -6.05 -3.27 -4.35
N SER A 38 -5.19 -2.45 -3.75
CA SER A 38 -5.50 -1.69 -2.54
C SER A 38 -6.71 -0.77 -2.74
N THR A 39 -6.75 -0.02 -3.83
CA THR A 39 -7.89 0.88 -4.10
C THR A 39 -9.20 0.12 -4.28
N GLN A 40 -9.14 -1.07 -4.87
CA GLN A 40 -10.32 -1.92 -5.07
C GLN A 40 -10.78 -2.64 -3.79
N SER A 41 -9.91 -2.75 -2.80
CA SER A 41 -10.21 -3.47 -1.55
C SER A 41 -10.95 -2.60 -0.51
N ARG A 42 -11.00 -1.30 -0.72
CA ARG A 42 -11.72 -0.35 0.14
C ARG A 42 -13.15 -0.17 -0.36
N ASP A 43 -14.07 0.22 0.52
CA ASP A 43 -15.46 0.50 0.14
C ASP A 43 -15.58 1.77 -0.69
N ASP A 44 -14.72 2.75 -0.42
CA ASP A 44 -14.75 4.07 -1.03
C ASP A 44 -13.32 4.65 -1.13
N PRO A 45 -13.13 5.79 -1.82
CA PRO A 45 -11.80 6.42 -1.91
C PRO A 45 -11.27 6.97 -0.58
N GLY A 46 -12.15 7.17 0.42
CA GLY A 46 -11.77 7.78 1.70
C GLY A 46 -11.33 9.24 1.57
N LYS A 47 -10.69 9.74 2.62
CA LYS A 47 -10.24 11.14 2.71
C LYS A 47 -8.87 11.24 3.33
N TYR A 48 -8.02 12.08 2.76
CA TYR A 48 -6.80 12.53 3.43
C TYR A 48 -7.20 13.64 4.39
N ILE A 49 -7.02 13.40 5.71
CA ILE A 49 -7.41 14.35 6.77
C ILE A 49 -6.25 15.17 7.29
N PHE A 50 -5.03 14.81 6.92
CA PHE A 50 -3.82 15.56 7.24
C PHE A 50 -2.78 15.33 6.16
N GLU A 51 -2.06 16.40 5.80
CA GLU A 51 -0.91 16.33 4.90
C GLU A 51 0.12 17.33 5.38
N GLY A 52 1.37 16.90 5.53
CA GLY A 52 2.48 17.75 5.95
C GLY A 52 3.78 17.37 5.28
N LYS A 53 4.64 18.35 5.04
CA LYS A 53 5.95 18.12 4.45
C LYS A 53 7.00 17.92 5.55
N ILE A 54 7.90 16.96 5.30
CA ILE A 54 9.08 16.71 6.10
C ILE A 54 10.28 16.88 5.16
N GLY A 55 10.90 18.05 5.17
CA GLY A 55 11.91 18.40 4.19
C GLY A 55 11.33 18.67 2.81
N ALA A 56 12.17 18.62 1.77
CA ALA A 56 11.80 19.03 0.42
C ALA A 56 10.99 18.00 -0.35
N ARG A 57 11.16 16.70 -0.07
CA ARG A 57 10.65 15.61 -0.91
C ARG A 57 9.82 14.59 -0.18
N THR A 58 9.68 14.67 1.14
CA THR A 58 8.93 13.70 1.93
C THR A 58 7.62 14.33 2.42
N THR A 59 6.53 13.60 2.24
CA THR A 59 5.19 13.98 2.69
C THR A 59 4.70 12.98 3.71
N PHE A 60 4.15 13.47 4.82
CA PHE A 60 3.39 12.67 5.77
C PHE A 60 1.91 12.84 5.46
N LEU A 61 1.18 11.70 5.41
CA LEU A 61 -0.27 11.69 5.18
C LEU A 61 -0.98 10.92 6.28
N ARG A 62 -2.18 11.37 6.62
CA ARG A 62 -3.15 10.58 7.38
C ARG A 62 -4.42 10.46 6.55
N TRP A 63 -4.85 9.24 6.32
CA TRP A 63 -6.01 8.91 5.49
C TRP A 63 -7.03 8.14 6.31
N GLN A 64 -8.32 8.37 6.04
CA GLN A 64 -9.42 7.60 6.64
C GLN A 64 -10.39 7.12 5.57
N GLY A 65 -10.86 5.88 5.73
CA GLY A 65 -11.85 5.28 4.87
C GLY A 65 -12.59 4.16 5.58
N THR A 66 -13.21 3.29 4.80
CA THR A 66 -13.96 2.14 5.31
C THR A 66 -13.64 0.87 4.53
N VAL A 67 -13.75 -0.25 5.22
CA VAL A 67 -13.67 -1.59 4.66
C VAL A 67 -14.75 -2.46 5.30
N GLN A 68 -15.68 -3.02 4.50
CA GLN A 68 -16.90 -3.68 4.99
C GLN A 68 -17.68 -2.83 6.01
N GLY A 69 -17.77 -1.53 5.78
CA GLY A 69 -18.44 -0.60 6.69
C GLY A 69 -17.67 -0.25 7.97
N HIS A 70 -16.50 -0.85 8.21
CA HIS A 70 -15.66 -0.57 9.38
C HIS A 70 -14.64 0.52 9.07
N ASN A 71 -14.42 1.42 10.03
CA ASN A 71 -13.42 2.46 9.88
C ASN A 71 -12.02 1.87 9.82
N ILE A 72 -11.23 2.37 8.87
CA ILE A 72 -9.81 2.06 8.74
C ILE A 72 -9.07 3.35 8.45
N GLU A 73 -7.88 3.50 9.01
CA GLU A 73 -7.06 4.66 8.69
C GLU A 73 -5.62 4.25 8.44
N SER A 74 -4.90 5.09 7.69
CA SER A 74 -3.48 4.91 7.44
C SER A 74 -2.69 6.13 7.86
N LEU A 75 -1.43 5.86 8.26
CA LEU A 75 -0.36 6.84 8.38
C LEU A 75 0.68 6.48 7.33
N GLU A 76 1.10 7.45 6.53
CA GLU A 76 1.95 7.19 5.37
C GLU A 76 3.09 8.19 5.29
N LEU A 77 4.27 7.69 4.90
CA LEU A 77 5.39 8.50 4.48
C LEU A 77 5.66 8.26 3.00
N LEU A 78 5.69 9.32 2.22
CA LEU A 78 5.93 9.27 0.79
C LEU A 78 7.13 10.15 0.46
N THR A 79 8.13 9.56 -0.18
CA THR A 79 9.32 10.30 -0.65
C THR A 79 9.36 10.29 -2.16
N ASP A 80 9.44 11.47 -2.76
CA ASP A 80 9.53 11.64 -4.21
C ASP A 80 10.98 11.77 -4.67
N ASP A 81 11.23 11.46 -5.93
CA ASP A 81 12.51 11.77 -6.59
C ASP A 81 12.55 13.25 -6.99
N GLU A 82 13.65 13.68 -7.63
CA GLU A 82 13.82 15.06 -8.05
C GLU A 82 12.79 15.53 -9.07
N SER A 83 12.23 14.60 -9.84
CA SER A 83 11.22 14.93 -10.85
C SER A 83 9.78 14.90 -10.31
N GLY A 84 9.60 14.54 -9.05
CA GLY A 84 8.28 14.47 -8.43
C GLY A 84 7.60 13.11 -8.55
N LEU A 85 8.30 12.07 -9.03
CA LEU A 85 7.76 10.71 -9.05
C LEU A 85 8.00 10.03 -7.70
N LEU A 86 7.04 9.21 -7.27
CA LEU A 86 7.15 8.48 -6.01
C LEU A 86 8.29 7.48 -6.03
N LEU A 87 9.22 7.60 -5.08
CA LEU A 87 10.38 6.73 -4.96
C LEU A 87 10.24 5.73 -3.83
N GLU A 88 9.64 6.12 -2.70
CA GLU A 88 9.43 5.23 -1.56
C GLU A 88 8.14 5.59 -0.84
N ARG A 89 7.41 4.57 -0.42
CA ARG A 89 6.17 4.73 0.37
C ARG A 89 6.16 3.73 1.50
N THR A 90 5.91 4.21 2.73
CA THR A 90 5.73 3.36 3.90
C THR A 90 4.35 3.63 4.48
N ILE A 91 3.58 2.56 4.72
CA ILE A 91 2.19 2.65 5.17
C ILE A 91 2.01 1.86 6.44
N ALA A 92 1.33 2.45 7.43
CA ALA A 92 0.80 1.75 8.60
C ALA A 92 -0.72 1.92 8.61
N TYR A 93 -1.44 0.88 9.03
CA TYR A 93 -2.90 0.91 9.13
C TYR A 93 -3.38 0.62 10.54
N ARG A 94 -4.55 1.17 10.89
CA ARG A 94 -5.26 0.86 12.12
C ARG A 94 -6.78 0.97 11.92
N PRO A 95 -7.62 0.31 12.79
CA PRO A 95 -7.21 -0.65 13.80
C PRO A 95 -6.92 -2.04 13.19
N TYR A 96 -6.27 -2.89 13.94
CA TYR A 96 -5.87 -4.22 13.45
C TYR A 96 -7.04 -5.07 12.91
N PRO A 97 -8.24 -5.12 13.56
CA PRO A 97 -9.35 -5.90 13.01
C PRO A 97 -9.79 -5.43 11.62
N ALA A 98 -9.78 -4.12 11.35
CA ALA A 98 -10.10 -3.60 10.04
C ALA A 98 -8.98 -3.94 9.02
N LEU A 99 -7.73 -3.89 9.45
CA LEU A 99 -6.60 -4.30 8.61
C LEU A 99 -6.71 -5.76 8.20
N LYS A 100 -7.15 -6.66 9.08
CA LYS A 100 -7.39 -8.06 8.75
C LYS A 100 -8.41 -8.22 7.61
N ILE A 101 -9.52 -7.50 7.68
CA ILE A 101 -10.55 -7.51 6.63
C ILE A 101 -9.96 -7.01 5.31
N PHE A 102 -9.24 -5.92 5.37
CA PHE A 102 -8.57 -5.34 4.20
C PHE A 102 -7.60 -6.34 3.57
N ARG A 103 -6.78 -7.02 4.39
CA ARG A 103 -5.83 -8.03 3.93
C ARG A 103 -6.53 -9.20 3.24
N TYR A 104 -7.66 -9.69 3.77
CA TYR A 104 -8.44 -10.74 3.11
C TYR A 104 -8.90 -10.32 1.71
N ARG A 105 -9.38 -9.10 1.57
CA ARG A 105 -9.78 -8.57 0.26
C ARG A 105 -8.59 -8.46 -0.71
N LEU A 106 -7.45 -8.01 -0.20
CA LEU A 106 -6.21 -7.94 -1.00
C LEU A 106 -5.82 -9.32 -1.52
N ILE A 107 -5.85 -10.34 -0.66
CA ILE A 107 -5.51 -11.72 -1.05
C ILE A 107 -6.46 -12.22 -2.15
N ALA A 108 -7.76 -11.99 -1.99
CA ALA A 108 -8.74 -12.41 -2.98
C ALA A 108 -8.53 -11.74 -4.34
N LEU A 109 -8.20 -10.44 -4.36
CA LEU A 109 -7.97 -9.69 -5.59
C LEU A 109 -6.57 -9.92 -6.17
N ASN A 110 -5.63 -10.40 -5.38
CA ASN A 110 -4.26 -10.62 -5.82
C ASN A 110 -4.19 -11.65 -6.96
N ALA A 111 -4.91 -12.75 -6.84
CA ALA A 111 -4.96 -13.80 -7.85
C ALA A 111 -3.55 -14.22 -8.35
N GLY A 112 -2.59 -14.32 -7.44
CA GLY A 112 -1.22 -14.74 -7.75
C GLY A 112 -0.32 -13.68 -8.38
N ARG A 113 -0.77 -12.45 -8.53
CA ARG A 113 0.02 -11.39 -9.18
C ARG A 113 1.22 -10.93 -8.36
N LEU A 114 1.07 -10.82 -7.05
CA LEU A 114 2.20 -10.64 -6.14
C LEU A 114 2.66 -12.02 -5.65
N PRO A 115 3.99 -12.27 -5.55
CA PRO A 115 4.50 -13.58 -5.14
C PRO A 115 4.00 -14.06 -3.79
N ASP A 116 3.75 -15.37 -3.65
CA ASP A 116 3.21 -15.96 -2.43
C ASP A 116 4.11 -15.78 -1.21
N ASP A 117 5.43 -15.78 -1.40
CA ASP A 117 6.39 -15.65 -0.31
C ASP A 117 6.45 -14.25 0.31
N MET A 118 5.72 -13.31 -0.23
CA MET A 118 5.62 -11.95 0.31
C MET A 118 4.60 -11.82 1.43
N TRP A 119 3.68 -12.78 1.58
CA TRP A 119 2.50 -12.62 2.44
C TRP A 119 2.68 -13.05 3.88
N ASP A 120 3.41 -14.14 4.12
CA ASP A 120 3.56 -14.71 5.45
C ASP A 120 4.96 -15.27 5.66
N TYR A 121 5.36 -15.35 6.93
CA TYR A 121 6.57 -16.08 7.29
C TYR A 121 6.37 -17.57 7.04
N PRO A 122 7.44 -18.30 6.68
CA PRO A 122 7.38 -19.76 6.63
C PRO A 122 6.95 -20.30 8.00
N LYS A 123 6.14 -21.37 8.00
CA LYS A 123 5.77 -22.06 9.24
C LYS A 123 7.01 -22.71 9.85
N ALA A 124 7.14 -22.61 11.18
CA ALA A 124 8.32 -23.11 11.89
C ALA A 124 8.59 -24.61 11.66
N ASN A 125 7.56 -25.41 11.45
CA ASN A 125 7.67 -26.85 11.23
C ASN A 125 7.87 -27.24 9.76
N GLU A 126 8.04 -26.28 8.90
CA GLU A 126 8.32 -26.50 7.47
C GLU A 126 9.81 -26.43 7.15
N THR A 127 10.62 -26.19 8.16
CA THR A 127 12.06 -26.09 8.03
C THR A 127 12.76 -27.39 8.42
#